data_0455e1eef765de7212c77d573498832d
#
_entry.id   0455e1eef765de7212c77d573498832d
#
_cell.length_a   1.000
_cell.length_b   1.000
_cell.length_c   1.000
_cell.angle_alpha   90.00
_cell.angle_beta   90.00
_cell.angle_gamma   90.00
#
_symmetry.space_group_name_H-M   'P 1'
#
loop_
_entity.id
_entity.type
_entity.pdbx_description
1 polymer ?
#
loop_
_entity_poly.entity_id
_entity_poly.type
_entity_poly.pdbx_seq_one_letter_code
_entity_poly.pdbx_strand_id
1 'polypeptide(L)'
;MSKVIMVTGGSRSGKSVIAEQKAKEYGKRSVLYLATAIPIDDDMKERIRMHQERRDPEWGTYEGYRDLGEVVKNTEKNTILLDCVTVMITNILFEEEERDFDKISASEVEKLESEVIKELTNLVTVSYTHLRAHETKANL
;
A
#
# COMPACT_ATOMS: atom_id res chain seq x y z
N MET A 1 -9.26 0.75 -18.71
CA MET A 1 -9.81 1.76 -17.78
C MET A 1 -9.23 1.56 -16.39
N SER A 2 -8.67 2.60 -15.82
CA SER A 2 -8.12 2.52 -14.45
C SER A 2 -9.24 2.32 -13.43
N LYS A 3 -9.03 1.40 -12.51
CA LYS A 3 -10.03 0.98 -11.54
C LYS A 3 -9.41 0.90 -10.15
N VAL A 4 -10.12 1.43 -9.17
CA VAL A 4 -9.74 1.31 -7.75
C VAL A 4 -10.69 0.32 -7.09
N ILE A 5 -10.12 -0.67 -6.44
CA ILE A 5 -10.88 -1.69 -5.70
C ILE A 5 -10.46 -1.62 -4.24
N MET A 6 -11.43 -1.49 -3.36
CA MET A 6 -11.20 -1.50 -1.92
C MET A 6 -11.70 -2.80 -1.33
N VAL A 7 -10.83 -3.49 -0.60
CA VAL A 7 -11.17 -4.73 0.10
C VAL A 7 -11.14 -4.45 1.60
N THR A 8 -12.29 -4.61 2.26
CA THR A 8 -12.43 -4.35 3.69
C THR A 8 -12.88 -5.61 4.42
N GLY A 9 -12.54 -5.69 5.69
CA GLY A 9 -12.96 -6.81 6.53
C GLY A 9 -12.24 -6.77 7.87
N GLY A 10 -12.75 -7.55 8.79
CA GLY A 10 -12.15 -7.69 10.11
C GLY A 10 -10.82 -8.44 10.07
N SER A 11 -10.19 -8.51 11.23
CA SER A 11 -8.98 -9.31 11.42
C SER A 11 -9.27 -10.77 11.10
N ARG A 12 -8.37 -11.44 10.40
CA ARG A 12 -8.48 -12.86 10.00
C ARG A 12 -9.70 -13.19 9.14
N SER A 13 -10.22 -12.21 8.39
CA SER A 13 -11.38 -12.41 7.50
C SER A 13 -10.99 -12.94 6.12
N GLY A 14 -9.70 -13.08 5.82
CA GLY A 14 -9.22 -13.49 4.51
C GLY A 14 -9.12 -12.35 3.49
N LYS A 15 -9.21 -11.10 3.92
CA LYS A 15 -9.17 -9.94 3.01
C LYS A 15 -7.87 -9.86 2.19
N SER A 16 -6.73 -10.23 2.79
CA SER A 16 -5.45 -10.22 2.07
C SER A 16 -5.44 -11.22 0.92
N VAL A 17 -6.00 -12.40 1.13
CA VAL A 17 -6.11 -13.43 0.09
C VAL A 17 -7.01 -12.94 -1.06
N ILE A 18 -8.14 -12.34 -0.72
CA ILE A 18 -9.07 -11.78 -1.72
C ILE A 18 -8.40 -10.65 -2.51
N ALA A 19 -7.68 -9.76 -1.84
CA ALA A 19 -6.96 -8.68 -2.49
C ALA A 19 -5.88 -9.20 -3.43
N GLU A 20 -5.12 -10.20 -3.02
CA GLU A 20 -4.10 -10.86 -3.85
C GLU A 20 -4.73 -11.52 -5.09
N GLN A 21 -5.86 -12.19 -4.91
CA GLN A 21 -6.61 -12.82 -6.01
C GLN A 21 -7.10 -11.78 -7.02
N LYS A 22 -7.62 -10.65 -6.54
CA LYS A 22 -8.05 -9.55 -7.39
C LYS A 22 -6.88 -8.93 -8.17
N ALA A 23 -5.76 -8.70 -7.51
CA ALA A 23 -4.56 -8.18 -8.15
C ALA A 23 -4.06 -9.14 -9.24
N LYS A 24 -4.07 -10.43 -8.98
CA LYS A 24 -3.68 -11.46 -9.95
C LYS A 24 -4.64 -11.50 -11.14
N GLU A 25 -5.94 -11.36 -10.89
CA GLU A 25 -6.97 -11.33 -11.94
C GLU A 25 -6.74 -10.18 -12.92
N TYR A 26 -6.44 -8.99 -12.41
CA TYR A 26 -6.25 -7.79 -13.24
C TYR A 26 -4.86 -7.61 -13.79
N GLY A 27 -3.84 -7.97 -13.02
CA GLY A 27 -2.46 -7.70 -13.35
C GLY A 27 -1.64 -8.91 -13.78
N LYS A 28 -2.11 -10.10 -13.47
CA LYS A 28 -1.38 -11.36 -13.69
C LYS A 28 0.01 -11.30 -13.05
N ARG A 29 1.07 -11.20 -13.85
CA ARG A 29 2.46 -11.07 -13.40
C ARG A 29 2.91 -9.61 -13.26
N SER A 30 2.11 -8.66 -13.77
CA SER A 30 2.43 -7.24 -13.76
C SER A 30 1.82 -6.53 -12.55
N VAL A 31 2.19 -6.97 -11.36
CA VAL A 31 1.71 -6.42 -10.09
C VAL A 31 2.88 -5.90 -9.27
N LEU A 32 2.72 -4.68 -8.74
CA LEU A 32 3.61 -4.14 -7.71
C LEU A 32 2.89 -4.25 -6.36
N TYR A 33 3.48 -5.00 -5.45
CA TYR A 33 2.99 -5.15 -4.09
C TYR A 33 3.64 -4.11 -3.19
N LEU A 34 2.81 -3.25 -2.60
CA LEU A 34 3.25 -2.25 -1.64
C LEU A 34 2.97 -2.78 -0.24
N ALA A 35 4.00 -3.24 0.43
CA ALA A 35 3.94 -3.76 1.80
C ALA A 35 4.20 -2.62 2.78
N THR A 36 3.18 -2.24 3.54
CA THR A 36 3.27 -1.12 4.49
C THR A 36 3.70 -1.54 5.89
N ALA A 37 3.71 -2.84 6.17
CA ALA A 37 4.17 -3.39 7.43
C ALA A 37 5.69 -3.36 7.52
N ILE A 38 6.21 -2.84 8.64
CA ILE A 38 7.63 -2.87 8.94
C ILE A 38 7.86 -3.96 9.98
N PRO A 39 8.79 -4.90 9.75
CA PRO A 39 9.06 -5.95 10.71
C PRO A 39 9.72 -5.39 11.97
N ILE A 40 8.99 -5.48 13.09
CA ILE A 40 9.45 -5.00 14.39
C ILE A 40 10.04 -6.15 15.21
N ASP A 41 9.51 -7.36 15.04
CA ASP A 41 9.92 -8.55 15.78
C ASP A 41 10.03 -9.77 14.86
N ASP A 42 10.52 -10.88 15.40
CA ASP A 42 10.74 -12.11 14.65
C ASP A 42 9.43 -12.75 14.17
N ASP A 43 8.37 -12.67 14.96
CA ASP A 43 7.05 -13.19 14.60
C ASP A 43 6.49 -12.43 13.39
N MET A 44 6.66 -11.13 13.37
CA MET A 44 6.21 -10.28 12.26
C MET A 44 7.03 -10.54 11.01
N LYS A 45 8.35 -10.73 11.14
CA LYS A 45 9.24 -11.11 10.04
C LYS A 45 8.81 -12.44 9.41
N GLU A 46 8.45 -13.41 10.24
CA GLU A 46 7.98 -14.72 9.79
C GLU A 46 6.66 -14.62 9.03
N ARG A 47 5.70 -13.83 9.51
CA ARG A 47 4.44 -13.57 8.82
C ARG A 47 4.66 -12.92 7.47
N ILE A 48 5.53 -11.92 7.40
CA ILE A 48 5.88 -11.25 6.15
C ILE A 48 6.51 -12.25 5.18
N ARG A 49 7.43 -13.10 5.65
CA ARG A 49 8.05 -14.13 4.85
C ARG A 49 7.03 -15.11 4.26
N MET A 50 6.09 -15.57 5.07
CA MET A 50 5.02 -16.46 4.61
C MET A 50 4.13 -15.81 3.55
N HIS A 51 3.81 -14.53 3.71
CA HIS A 51 3.06 -13.76 2.72
C HIS A 51 3.85 -13.61 1.41
N GLN A 52 5.16 -13.38 1.50
CA GLN A 52 6.03 -13.28 0.32
C GLN A 52 6.11 -14.60 -0.46
N GLU A 53 6.18 -15.73 0.24
CA GLU A 53 6.25 -17.06 -0.38
C GLU A 53 4.99 -17.41 -1.17
N ARG A 54 3.82 -16.89 -0.78
CA ARG A 54 2.55 -17.14 -1.47
C ARG A 54 2.36 -16.31 -2.72
N ARG A 55 3.15 -15.25 -2.89
CA ARG A 55 3.02 -14.35 -4.03
C ARG A 55 3.76 -14.89 -5.26
N ASP A 56 3.27 -14.47 -6.44
CA ASP A 56 3.96 -14.75 -7.69
C ASP A 56 5.37 -14.14 -7.64
N PRO A 57 6.43 -14.92 -7.91
CA PRO A 57 7.80 -14.41 -7.87
C PRO A 57 8.09 -13.31 -8.88
N GLU A 58 7.25 -13.14 -9.90
CA GLU A 58 7.41 -12.06 -10.89
C GLU A 58 6.81 -10.73 -10.42
N TRP A 59 6.06 -10.73 -9.35
CA TRP A 59 5.55 -9.50 -8.77
C TRP A 59 6.69 -8.67 -8.19
N GLY A 60 6.66 -7.35 -8.44
CA GLY A 60 7.52 -6.42 -7.73
C GLY A 60 7.03 -6.23 -6.31
N THR A 61 7.95 -5.97 -5.39
CA THR A 61 7.63 -5.69 -3.99
C THR A 61 8.37 -4.44 -3.54
N TYR A 62 7.67 -3.55 -2.87
CA TYR A 62 8.25 -2.41 -2.18
C TYR A 62 7.78 -2.42 -0.73
N GLU A 63 8.70 -2.27 0.19
CA GLU A 63 8.42 -2.21 1.63
C GLU A 63 8.57 -0.77 2.13
N GLY A 64 7.49 -0.19 2.59
CA GLY A 64 7.47 1.17 3.10
C GLY A 64 6.06 1.72 3.21
N TYR A 65 5.92 2.84 3.88
CA TYR A 65 4.62 3.46 4.13
C TYR A 65 4.55 4.95 3.77
N ARG A 66 5.63 5.50 3.23
CA ARG A 66 5.70 6.89 2.76
C ARG A 66 6.19 6.95 1.31
N ASP A 67 5.87 8.04 0.64
CA ASP A 67 6.29 8.32 -0.74
C ASP A 67 5.87 7.24 -1.72
N LEU A 68 4.76 6.59 -1.47
CA LEU A 68 4.26 5.49 -2.29
C LEU A 68 3.87 5.95 -3.70
N GLY A 69 3.42 7.19 -3.85
CA GLY A 69 3.15 7.78 -5.16
C GLY A 69 4.39 7.82 -6.05
N GLU A 70 5.54 8.16 -5.49
CA GLU A 70 6.82 8.16 -6.24
C GLU A 70 7.22 6.76 -6.65
N VAL A 71 7.01 5.77 -5.78
CA VAL A 71 7.28 4.36 -6.10
C VAL A 71 6.43 3.90 -7.27
N VAL A 72 5.14 4.22 -7.26
CA VAL A 72 4.21 3.88 -8.35
C VAL A 72 4.59 4.60 -9.65
N LYS A 73 5.00 5.85 -9.56
CA LYS A 73 5.43 6.63 -10.72
C LYS A 73 6.62 6.00 -11.46
N ASN A 74 7.48 5.32 -10.73
CA ASN A 74 8.70 4.71 -11.28
C ASN A 74 8.55 3.23 -11.63
N THR A 75 7.39 2.63 -11.41
CA THR A 75 7.17 1.22 -11.74
C THR A 75 6.68 1.03 -13.17
N GLU A 76 7.06 -0.08 -13.78
CA GLU A 76 6.53 -0.51 -15.07
C GLU A 76 5.35 -1.48 -14.92
N LYS A 77 5.02 -1.86 -13.69
CA LYS A 77 3.88 -2.73 -13.41
C LYS A 77 2.56 -2.00 -13.68
N ASN A 78 1.56 -2.74 -14.14
CA ASN A 78 0.26 -2.15 -14.50
C ASN A 78 -0.80 -2.24 -13.40
N THR A 79 -0.51 -2.95 -12.32
CA THR A 79 -1.44 -3.16 -11.21
C THR A 79 -0.72 -2.94 -9.89
N ILE A 80 -1.36 -2.23 -8.99
CA ILE A 80 -0.81 -1.90 -7.68
C ILE A 80 -1.68 -2.56 -6.61
N LEU A 81 -1.05 -3.30 -5.71
CA LEU A 81 -1.71 -3.88 -4.54
C LEU A 81 -1.11 -3.26 -3.28
N LEU A 82 -1.91 -2.50 -2.56
CA LEU A 82 -1.51 -1.90 -1.28
C LEU A 82 -2.02 -2.77 -0.12
N ASP A 83 -1.13 -3.29 0.67
CA ASP A 83 -1.46 -4.09 1.85
C ASP A 83 -0.67 -3.57 3.06
N CYS A 84 -1.25 -2.79 3.91
CA CYS A 84 -2.62 -2.29 3.89
C CYS A 84 -2.69 -0.81 4.34
N VAL A 85 -3.81 -0.17 4.13
CA VAL A 85 -4.02 1.24 4.52
C VAL A 85 -3.96 1.42 6.03
N THR A 86 -4.57 0.52 6.80
CA THR A 86 -4.58 0.60 8.27
C THR A 86 -3.16 0.61 8.86
N VAL A 87 -2.32 -0.30 8.40
CA VAL A 87 -0.92 -0.38 8.87
C VAL A 87 -0.13 0.86 8.42
N MET A 88 -0.36 1.33 7.19
CA MET A 88 0.25 2.55 6.69
C MET A 88 -0.05 3.74 7.61
N ILE A 89 -1.32 3.94 7.94
CA ILE A 89 -1.75 5.03 8.82
C ILE A 89 -1.13 4.88 10.22
N THR A 90 -1.17 3.67 10.77
CA THR A 90 -0.57 3.37 12.08
C THR A 90 0.91 3.73 12.11
N ASN A 91 1.65 3.34 11.08
CA ASN A 91 3.08 3.63 11.00
C ASN A 91 3.37 5.14 10.90
N ILE A 92 2.56 5.89 10.19
CA ILE A 92 2.69 7.35 10.12
C ILE A 92 2.41 7.99 11.49
N LEU A 93 1.34 7.55 12.16
CA LEU A 93 0.95 8.11 13.46
C LEU A 93 1.97 7.83 14.57
N PHE A 94 2.58 6.65 14.54
CA PHE A 94 3.52 6.21 15.59
C PHE A 94 4.98 6.30 15.18
N GLU A 95 5.29 7.05 14.13
CA GLU A 95 6.64 7.23 13.62
C GLU A 95 7.55 7.91 14.64
N GLU A 96 7.02 8.86 15.42
CA GLU A 96 7.73 9.49 16.52
C GLU A 96 7.38 8.78 17.83
N GLU A 97 8.34 8.03 18.39
CA GLU A 97 8.15 7.23 19.60
C GLU A 97 7.81 8.07 20.85
N GLU A 98 8.29 9.32 20.89
CA GLU A 98 8.10 10.22 22.04
C GLU A 98 6.75 10.94 22.03
N ARG A 99 5.94 10.73 21.01
CA ARG A 99 4.64 11.41 20.92
C ARG A 99 3.64 10.84 21.94
N ASP A 100 3.14 11.70 22.81
CA ASP A 100 2.13 11.35 23.78
C ASP A 100 0.76 11.77 23.24
N PHE A 101 -0.04 10.81 22.80
CA PHE A 101 -1.38 11.06 22.24
C PHE A 101 -2.38 11.62 23.24
N ASP A 102 -2.15 11.43 24.54
CA ASP A 102 -2.99 12.02 25.60
C ASP A 102 -2.76 13.53 25.75
N LYS A 103 -1.61 14.01 25.28
CA LYS A 103 -1.19 15.41 25.40
C LYS A 103 -1.06 16.12 24.04
N ILE A 104 -1.38 15.43 22.95
CA ILE A 104 -1.22 15.98 21.60
C ILE A 104 -2.15 17.18 21.40
N SER A 105 -1.62 18.24 20.79
CA SER A 105 -2.40 19.44 20.50
C SER A 105 -3.30 19.23 19.26
N ALA A 106 -4.36 20.04 19.15
CA ALA A 106 -5.25 20.03 17.99
C ALA A 106 -4.47 20.30 16.69
N SER A 107 -3.49 21.19 16.71
CA SER A 107 -2.69 21.52 15.53
C SER A 107 -1.80 20.35 15.09
N GLU A 108 -1.29 19.57 16.03
CA GLU A 108 -0.52 18.35 15.71
C GLU A 108 -1.41 17.26 15.11
N VAL A 109 -2.63 17.11 15.61
CA VAL A 109 -3.62 16.18 15.05
C VAL A 109 -3.95 16.56 13.61
N GLU A 110 -4.19 17.84 13.33
CA GLU A 110 -4.45 18.33 11.98
C GLU A 110 -3.27 18.09 11.05
N LYS A 111 -2.06 18.27 11.53
CA LYS A 111 -0.83 18.01 10.75
C LYS A 111 -0.72 16.54 10.38
N LEU A 112 -0.94 15.64 11.34
CA LEU A 112 -0.90 14.18 11.10
C LEU A 112 -1.99 13.74 10.13
N GLU A 113 -3.19 14.25 10.30
CA GLU A 113 -4.31 13.99 9.39
C GLU A 113 -3.97 14.43 7.97
N SER A 114 -3.40 15.63 7.82
CA SER A 114 -2.96 16.15 6.52
C SER A 114 -1.88 15.28 5.87
N GLU A 115 -0.94 14.77 6.65
CA GLU A 115 0.11 13.87 6.15
C GLU A 115 -0.47 12.55 5.62
N VAL A 116 -1.42 11.97 6.36
CA VAL A 116 -2.11 10.72 5.95
C VAL A 116 -2.90 10.93 4.67
N ILE A 117 -3.72 11.98 4.64
CA ILE A 117 -4.55 12.31 3.47
C ILE A 117 -3.68 12.59 2.26
N LYS A 118 -2.59 13.32 2.43
CA LYS A 118 -1.65 13.64 1.35
C LYS A 118 -1.03 12.37 0.76
N GLU A 119 -0.58 11.44 1.59
CA GLU A 119 -0.02 10.17 1.13
C GLU A 119 -1.03 9.36 0.33
N LEU A 120 -2.24 9.18 0.86
CA LEU A 120 -3.29 8.43 0.17
C LEU A 120 -3.74 9.10 -1.12
N THR A 121 -3.95 10.42 -1.10
CA THR A 121 -4.38 11.18 -2.27
C THR A 121 -3.31 11.11 -3.37
N ASN A 122 -2.05 11.28 -3.01
CA ASN A 122 -0.95 11.21 -3.96
C ASN A 122 -0.82 9.82 -4.57
N LEU A 123 -0.92 8.78 -3.74
CA LEU A 123 -0.86 7.40 -4.21
C LEU A 123 -1.99 7.10 -5.22
N VAL A 124 -3.22 7.45 -4.90
CA VAL A 124 -4.38 7.21 -5.77
C VAL A 124 -4.27 8.02 -7.06
N THR A 125 -3.91 9.30 -6.96
CA THR A 125 -3.79 10.19 -8.12
C THR A 125 -2.69 9.72 -9.07
N VAL A 126 -1.52 9.42 -8.55
CA VAL A 126 -0.39 8.94 -9.36
C VAL A 126 -0.70 7.58 -9.96
N SER A 127 -1.31 6.67 -9.20
CA SER A 127 -1.71 5.35 -9.69
C SER A 127 -2.68 5.47 -10.85
N TYR A 128 -3.69 6.31 -10.73
CA TYR A 128 -4.68 6.54 -11.79
C TYR A 128 -4.02 7.08 -13.07
N THR A 129 -3.19 8.09 -12.94
CA THR A 129 -2.54 8.75 -14.08
C THR A 129 -1.51 7.84 -14.75
N HIS A 130 -0.67 7.20 -13.94
CA HIS A 130 0.42 6.35 -14.42
C HIS A 130 -0.11 5.07 -15.08
N LEU A 131 -1.06 4.38 -14.45
CA LEU A 131 -1.64 3.16 -14.99
C LEU A 131 -2.47 3.42 -16.24
N ARG A 132 -3.15 4.55 -16.32
CA ARG A 132 -3.87 4.96 -17.53
C ARG A 132 -2.91 5.18 -18.70
N ALA A 133 -1.74 5.73 -18.46
CA ALA A 133 -0.71 5.90 -19.48
C ALA A 133 -0.22 4.55 -20.01
N HIS A 134 -0.08 3.54 -19.14
CA HIS A 134 0.27 2.17 -19.53
C HIS A 134 -0.83 1.52 -20.38
N GLU A 135 -2.09 1.67 -20.01
CA GLU A 135 -3.23 1.18 -20.82
C GLU A 135 -3.20 1.75 -22.24
N THR A 136 -2.97 3.05 -22.36
CA THR A 136 -2.90 3.73 -23.65
C THR A 136 -1.77 3.18 -24.51
N LYS A 137 -0.61 2.92 -23.93
CA LYS A 137 0.54 2.32 -24.62
C LYS A 137 0.23 0.88 -25.07
N ALA A 138 -0.47 0.11 -24.24
CA ALA A 138 -0.82 -1.26 -24.54
C ALA A 138 -1.83 -1.37 -25.70
N ASN A 139 -2.66 -0.35 -25.89
CA ASN A 139 -3.67 -0.30 -26.93
C ASN A 139 -3.17 0.28 -28.26
N LEU A 140 -1.95 0.75 -28.29
CA LEU A 140 -1.30 1.24 -29.52
C LEU A 140 -0.60 0.11 -30.27
#